data_00a5696c050bfe51f63d260f8adfb45e
#
_entry.id   00a5696c050bfe51f63d260f8adfb45e
#
_cell.length_a   1.000
_cell.length_b   1.000
_cell.length_c   1.000
_cell.angle_alpha   90.00
_cell.angle_beta   90.00
_cell.angle_gamma   90.00
#
_symmetry.space_group_name_H-M   'P 1'
#
loop_
_entity.id
_entity.type
_entity.pdbx_description
1 polymer ?
#
loop_
_entity_poly.entity_id
_entity_poly.type
_entity_poly.pdbx_seq_one_letter_code
_entity_poly.pdbx_strand_id
1 'polypeptide(L)'
;IQGLADVYFKMNIPYDSVQAQIINKQIFETIYFGALEASMELAADKGAYSTFQGSPLSQGQFQFDLWDVKPSNMWDWKGLMEKIQKHGVRNSLTTACMPTASTGIILGNTETFQVQTSNIYKRQTLSGEFLLVNRYLVKELMKRNLWSKELRDQIILENGSVQNIEGFPEDLKETYKTVWETSQKTVIDMAADRAPFIDQTQSMNLWLATPTFGKVNSMHMYAWKKGLKTGMYYLRSRSAVDAVKVTVSSEKKAKESYVKEAQSNEPEDCLTCSA
;
A
#
# COMPACT_ATOMS: atom_id res chain seq x y z
N ILE A 1 -2.42 2.38 -12.27
CA ILE A 1 -1.32 1.64 -11.62
C ILE A 1 -1.91 0.83 -10.49
N GLN A 2 -1.56 -0.46 -10.39
CA GLN A 2 -2.02 -1.38 -9.34
C GLN A 2 -1.02 -2.53 -9.17
N GLY A 3 -1.02 -3.19 -8.02
CA GLY A 3 -0.19 -4.36 -7.76
C GLY A 3 1.23 -4.06 -7.29
N LEU A 4 1.51 -2.88 -6.70
CA LEU A 4 2.87 -2.59 -6.19
C LEU A 4 3.27 -3.55 -5.08
N ALA A 5 2.37 -3.88 -4.14
CA ALA A 5 2.67 -4.88 -3.11
C ALA A 5 2.88 -6.28 -3.69
N ASP A 6 2.16 -6.64 -4.78
CA ASP A 6 2.39 -7.92 -5.49
C ASP A 6 3.80 -7.98 -6.09
N VAL A 7 4.35 -6.87 -6.59
CA VAL A 7 5.74 -6.80 -7.06
C VAL A 7 6.70 -7.12 -5.92
N TYR A 8 6.51 -6.51 -4.75
CA TYR A 8 7.37 -6.76 -3.59
C TYR A 8 7.27 -8.21 -3.11
N PHE A 9 6.08 -8.80 -3.06
CA PHE A 9 5.92 -10.21 -2.74
C PHE A 9 6.65 -11.14 -3.73
N LYS A 10 6.58 -10.84 -5.04
CA LYS A 10 7.31 -11.61 -6.06
C LYS A 10 8.81 -11.51 -5.92
N MET A 11 9.31 -10.39 -5.41
CA MET A 11 10.72 -10.13 -5.19
C MET A 11 11.20 -10.56 -3.80
N ASN A 12 10.29 -11.02 -2.93
CA ASN A 12 10.54 -11.32 -1.51
C ASN A 12 11.14 -10.11 -0.76
N ILE A 13 10.57 -8.93 -0.97
CA ILE A 13 11.02 -7.68 -0.37
C ILE A 13 9.95 -7.17 0.59
N PRO A 14 10.27 -6.91 1.87
CA PRO A 14 9.35 -6.26 2.79
C PRO A 14 8.97 -4.86 2.29
N TYR A 15 7.68 -4.50 2.40
CA TYR A 15 7.14 -3.23 1.91
C TYR A 15 7.84 -2.01 2.56
N ASP A 16 8.24 -2.13 3.82
CA ASP A 16 8.87 -1.07 4.61
C ASP A 16 10.41 -1.07 4.55
N SER A 17 11.00 -1.84 3.64
CA SER A 17 12.45 -1.91 3.44
C SER A 17 12.99 -0.76 2.59
N VAL A 18 14.28 -0.45 2.78
CA VAL A 18 15.01 0.51 1.94
C VAL A 18 15.00 0.10 0.46
N GLN A 19 15.09 -1.21 0.20
CA GLN A 19 15.04 -1.72 -1.17
C GLN A 19 13.68 -1.47 -1.82
N ALA A 20 12.57 -1.63 -1.08
CA ALA A 20 11.24 -1.30 -1.58
C ALA A 20 11.12 0.20 -1.91
N GLN A 21 11.70 1.09 -1.11
CA GLN A 21 11.73 2.53 -1.39
C GLN A 21 12.48 2.86 -2.69
N ILE A 22 13.64 2.23 -2.92
CA ILE A 22 14.42 2.42 -4.14
C ILE A 22 13.61 1.96 -5.36
N ILE A 23 13.05 0.76 -5.30
CA ILE A 23 12.22 0.18 -6.39
C ILE A 23 10.97 1.03 -6.64
N ASN A 24 10.33 1.53 -5.59
CA ASN A 24 9.20 2.47 -5.70
C ASN A 24 9.56 3.69 -6.58
N LYS A 25 10.66 4.36 -6.28
CA LYS A 25 11.13 5.51 -7.08
C LYS A 25 11.39 5.11 -8.53
N GLN A 26 12.12 4.02 -8.75
CA GLN A 26 12.49 3.55 -10.08
C GLN A 26 11.28 3.20 -10.94
N ILE A 27 10.26 2.55 -10.36
CA ILE A 27 9.01 2.20 -11.07
C ILE A 27 8.29 3.47 -11.52
N PHE A 28 8.08 4.43 -10.61
CA PHE A 28 7.32 5.64 -10.95
C PHE A 28 8.08 6.60 -11.84
N GLU A 29 9.40 6.68 -11.69
CA GLU A 29 10.29 7.40 -12.62
C GLU A 29 10.19 6.81 -14.04
N THR A 30 10.24 5.49 -14.16
CA THR A 30 10.10 4.79 -15.45
C THR A 30 8.74 5.03 -16.09
N ILE A 31 7.66 4.95 -15.30
CA ILE A 31 6.29 5.21 -15.78
C ILE A 31 6.17 6.65 -16.30
N TYR A 32 6.72 7.60 -15.56
CA TYR A 32 6.65 9.02 -15.95
C TYR A 32 7.45 9.30 -17.22
N PHE A 33 8.68 8.74 -17.32
CA PHE A 33 9.49 8.86 -18.53
C PHE A 33 8.76 8.31 -19.75
N GLY A 34 8.28 7.07 -19.70
CA GLY A 34 7.60 6.44 -20.83
C GLY A 34 6.28 7.15 -21.21
N ALA A 35 5.55 7.67 -20.22
CA ALA A 35 4.33 8.42 -20.47
C ALA A 35 4.60 9.76 -21.19
N LEU A 36 5.65 10.48 -20.82
CA LEU A 36 6.06 11.71 -21.48
C LEU A 36 6.65 11.44 -22.86
N GLU A 37 7.46 10.41 -23.02
CA GLU A 37 8.02 10.01 -24.33
C GLU A 37 6.89 9.69 -25.31
N ALA A 38 5.94 8.85 -24.94
CA ALA A 38 4.76 8.57 -25.77
C ALA A 38 3.91 9.80 -26.08
N SER A 39 3.73 10.69 -25.08
CA SER A 39 2.98 11.94 -25.28
C SER A 39 3.71 12.91 -26.23
N MET A 40 5.03 12.94 -26.20
CA MET A 40 5.88 13.68 -27.14
C MET A 40 5.80 13.11 -28.55
N GLU A 41 5.87 11.79 -28.71
CA GLU A 41 5.71 11.13 -30.01
C GLU A 41 4.33 11.40 -30.63
N LEU A 42 3.27 11.34 -29.82
CA LEU A 42 1.93 11.71 -30.25
C LEU A 42 1.83 13.18 -30.63
N ALA A 43 2.58 14.07 -29.98
CA ALA A 43 2.60 15.48 -30.33
C ALA A 43 3.36 15.73 -31.64
N ALA A 44 4.41 14.96 -31.94
CA ALA A 44 5.12 15.03 -33.20
C ALA A 44 4.22 14.66 -34.40
N ASP A 45 3.26 13.73 -34.20
CA ASP A 45 2.29 13.29 -35.24
C ASP A 45 1.05 14.19 -35.30
N LYS A 46 0.48 14.55 -34.16
CA LYS A 46 -0.86 15.19 -34.04
C LYS A 46 -0.86 16.62 -33.52
N GLY A 47 0.33 17.16 -33.24
CA GLY A 47 0.51 18.47 -32.61
C GLY A 47 0.39 18.41 -31.09
N ALA A 48 1.01 19.37 -30.42
CA ALA A 48 0.92 19.57 -29.00
C ALA A 48 -0.50 19.96 -28.56
N TYR A 49 -0.82 19.82 -27.26
CA TYR A 49 -2.07 20.38 -26.75
C TYR A 49 -2.09 21.90 -26.84
N SER A 50 -3.28 22.51 -27.01
CA SER A 50 -3.45 23.91 -27.42
C SER A 50 -2.81 24.96 -26.48
N THR A 51 -2.70 24.65 -25.18
CA THR A 51 -2.13 25.54 -24.16
C THR A 51 -0.74 25.09 -23.71
N PHE A 52 0.00 24.36 -24.57
CA PHE A 52 1.36 23.90 -24.25
C PHE A 52 2.33 25.04 -23.93
N GLN A 53 2.25 26.12 -24.71
CA GLN A 53 3.11 27.29 -24.50
C GLN A 53 2.80 27.97 -23.17
N GLY A 54 3.84 28.22 -22.37
CA GLY A 54 3.74 28.73 -20.99
C GLY A 54 3.63 27.65 -19.92
N SER A 55 3.48 26.36 -20.31
CA SER A 55 3.52 25.24 -19.36
C SER A 55 4.94 24.98 -18.82
N PRO A 56 5.09 24.34 -17.67
CA PRO A 56 6.41 23.97 -17.13
C PRO A 56 7.26 23.19 -18.13
N LEU A 57 6.69 22.20 -18.84
CA LEU A 57 7.41 21.46 -19.88
C LEU A 57 7.88 22.34 -21.03
N SER A 58 7.09 23.35 -21.45
CA SER A 58 7.51 24.32 -22.47
C SER A 58 8.64 25.24 -21.99
N GLN A 59 8.80 25.37 -20.66
CA GLN A 59 9.88 26.13 -20.02
C GLN A 59 11.08 25.24 -19.65
N GLY A 60 11.07 23.97 -20.04
CA GLY A 60 12.16 23.05 -19.76
C GLY A 60 12.13 22.42 -18.37
N GLN A 61 10.97 22.39 -17.70
CA GLN A 61 10.80 21.85 -16.35
C GLN A 61 9.91 20.62 -16.35
N PHE A 62 10.44 19.51 -15.86
CA PHE A 62 9.66 18.31 -15.54
C PHE A 62 8.95 18.46 -14.19
N GLN A 63 8.07 17.53 -13.87
CA GLN A 63 7.37 17.48 -12.58
C GLN A 63 8.36 17.40 -11.40
N PHE A 64 9.41 16.60 -11.51
CA PHE A 64 10.42 16.46 -10.46
C PHE A 64 11.26 17.73 -10.24
N ASP A 65 11.45 18.59 -11.28
CA ASP A 65 12.12 19.88 -11.13
C ASP A 65 11.28 20.84 -10.27
N LEU A 66 9.93 20.79 -10.41
CA LEU A 66 9.02 21.57 -9.57
C LEU A 66 9.03 21.13 -8.09
N TRP A 67 9.57 19.96 -7.80
CA TRP A 67 9.74 19.40 -6.45
C TRP A 67 11.19 19.51 -5.94
N ASP A 68 12.07 20.14 -6.70
CA ASP A 68 13.52 20.20 -6.42
C ASP A 68 14.14 18.81 -6.16
N VAL A 69 13.68 17.82 -6.95
CA VAL A 69 14.16 16.42 -6.88
C VAL A 69 14.96 16.08 -8.13
N LYS A 70 16.13 15.49 -7.93
CA LYS A 70 16.92 14.98 -9.05
C LYS A 70 16.47 13.56 -9.39
N PRO A 71 16.16 13.28 -10.67
CA PRO A 71 15.88 11.92 -11.13
C PRO A 71 17.14 11.06 -11.08
N SER A 72 16.97 9.76 -11.24
CA SER A 72 18.11 8.84 -11.38
C SER A 72 18.76 8.96 -12.77
N ASN A 73 19.87 8.25 -12.97
CA ASN A 73 20.55 8.17 -14.27
C ASN A 73 19.99 7.01 -15.13
N MET A 74 18.81 6.46 -14.82
CA MET A 74 18.23 5.34 -15.56
C MET A 74 17.74 5.74 -16.96
N TRP A 75 17.34 6.99 -17.13
CA TRP A 75 16.70 7.50 -18.34
C TRP A 75 17.40 8.75 -18.86
N ASP A 76 17.37 8.95 -20.19
CA ASP A 76 17.90 10.16 -20.84
C ASP A 76 16.87 11.31 -20.79
N TRP A 77 16.73 11.89 -19.61
CA TRP A 77 15.85 13.04 -19.37
C TRP A 77 16.23 14.25 -20.23
N LYS A 78 17.54 14.45 -20.48
CA LYS A 78 18.02 15.57 -21.31
C LYS A 78 17.57 15.41 -22.77
N GLY A 79 17.81 14.26 -23.35
CA GLY A 79 17.39 13.96 -24.73
C GLY A 79 15.86 13.99 -24.89
N LEU A 80 15.10 13.55 -23.87
CA LEU A 80 13.65 13.67 -23.87
C LEU A 80 13.21 15.13 -23.83
N MET A 81 13.82 16.00 -23.02
CA MET A 81 13.50 17.42 -22.95
C MET A 81 13.80 18.12 -24.27
N GLU A 82 14.90 17.82 -24.94
CA GLU A 82 15.22 18.39 -26.27
C GLU A 82 14.14 18.05 -27.30
N LYS A 83 13.61 16.81 -27.28
CA LYS A 83 12.50 16.38 -28.13
C LYS A 83 11.19 17.09 -27.77
N ILE A 84 10.89 17.23 -26.47
CA ILE A 84 9.71 17.96 -25.97
C ILE A 84 9.75 19.44 -26.36
N GLN A 85 10.90 20.09 -26.27
CA GLN A 85 11.06 21.49 -26.69
C GLN A 85 10.79 21.66 -28.21
N LYS A 86 11.09 20.65 -29.01
CA LYS A 86 10.88 20.68 -30.46
C LYS A 86 9.43 20.38 -30.87
N HIS A 87 8.79 19.39 -30.23
CA HIS A 87 7.50 18.84 -30.67
C HIS A 87 6.33 19.17 -29.70
N GLY A 88 6.64 19.57 -28.47
CA GLY A 88 5.68 19.63 -27.38
C GLY A 88 5.28 18.26 -26.86
N VAL A 89 4.22 18.22 -26.08
CA VAL A 89 3.54 16.99 -25.64
C VAL A 89 2.06 17.04 -25.98
N ARG A 90 1.45 15.89 -26.26
CA ARG A 90 0.03 15.80 -26.63
C ARG A 90 -0.91 15.98 -25.45
N ASN A 91 -0.49 15.57 -24.27
CA ASN A 91 -1.27 15.54 -23.03
C ASN A 91 -0.67 16.52 -22.01
N SER A 92 -1.49 17.38 -21.42
CA SER A 92 -1.04 18.33 -20.39
C SER A 92 -0.63 17.63 -19.09
N LEU A 93 -1.28 16.52 -18.76
CA LEU A 93 -0.99 15.63 -17.63
C LEU A 93 -1.01 14.19 -18.10
N THR A 94 -0.11 13.36 -17.63
CA THR A 94 0.06 11.98 -18.10
C THR A 94 -0.17 10.93 -17.02
N THR A 95 0.11 11.25 -15.76
CA THR A 95 0.10 10.27 -14.66
C THR A 95 -0.85 10.66 -13.54
N ALA A 96 -1.65 9.68 -13.08
CA ALA A 96 -2.53 9.77 -11.92
C ALA A 96 -2.64 8.41 -11.23
N CYS A 97 -2.63 8.39 -9.90
CA CYS A 97 -2.81 7.16 -9.12
C CYS A 97 -4.25 7.05 -8.62
N MET A 98 -5.11 6.40 -9.43
CA MET A 98 -6.52 6.16 -9.13
C MET A 98 -6.70 5.04 -8.09
N PRO A 99 -7.86 4.91 -7.40
CA PRO A 99 -8.08 3.90 -6.36
C PRO A 99 -7.98 2.45 -6.81
N THR A 100 -8.33 2.12 -8.06
CA THR A 100 -8.30 0.78 -8.69
C THR A 100 -9.01 -0.34 -7.92
N ALA A 101 -9.99 -0.01 -7.07
CA ALA A 101 -10.67 -0.97 -6.19
C ALA A 101 -11.31 -2.13 -6.96
N SER A 102 -12.08 -1.84 -8.03
CA SER A 102 -12.73 -2.87 -8.85
C SER A 102 -11.75 -3.61 -9.75
N THR A 103 -10.81 -2.89 -10.38
CA THR A 103 -9.84 -3.50 -11.30
C THR A 103 -8.82 -4.37 -10.58
N GLY A 104 -8.42 -4.00 -9.35
CA GLY A 104 -7.60 -4.85 -8.47
C GLY A 104 -8.26 -6.20 -8.18
N ILE A 105 -9.58 -6.18 -7.93
CA ILE A 105 -10.37 -7.40 -7.74
C ILE A 105 -10.42 -8.27 -9.01
N ILE A 106 -10.72 -7.65 -10.16
CA ILE A 106 -10.86 -8.35 -11.45
C ILE A 106 -9.54 -9.04 -11.83
N LEU A 107 -8.42 -8.36 -11.63
CA LEU A 107 -7.08 -8.88 -11.97
C LEU A 107 -6.45 -9.71 -10.85
N GLY A 108 -7.06 -9.75 -9.66
CA GLY A 108 -6.58 -10.52 -8.51
C GLY A 108 -5.23 -10.04 -7.98
N ASN A 109 -5.01 -8.72 -7.95
CA ASN A 109 -3.85 -8.08 -7.36
C ASN A 109 -4.24 -6.99 -6.36
N THR A 110 -3.25 -6.44 -5.65
CA THR A 110 -3.47 -5.36 -4.69
C THR A 110 -3.88 -4.06 -5.38
N GLU A 111 -4.68 -3.26 -4.68
CA GLU A 111 -5.11 -1.96 -5.17
C GLU A 111 -3.92 -1.00 -5.22
N THR A 112 -3.78 -0.26 -6.30
CA THR A 112 -2.78 0.79 -6.48
C THR A 112 -1.37 0.40 -6.01
N PHE A 113 -0.84 1.20 -5.11
CA PHE A 113 0.45 1.08 -4.41
C PHE A 113 0.27 0.71 -2.93
N GLN A 114 -0.92 0.24 -2.53
CA GLN A 114 -1.24 0.01 -1.12
C GLN A 114 -0.61 -1.26 -0.57
N VAL A 115 -0.39 -1.25 0.74
CA VAL A 115 0.00 -2.45 1.49
C VAL A 115 -1.16 -3.44 1.52
N GLN A 116 -0.86 -4.73 1.54
CA GLN A 116 -1.87 -5.78 1.69
C GLN A 116 -2.64 -5.61 3.01
N THR A 117 -3.96 -5.66 2.94
CA THR A 117 -4.82 -5.44 4.12
C THR A 117 -4.94 -6.66 5.01
N SER A 118 -4.89 -7.86 4.42
CA SER A 118 -4.98 -9.15 5.11
C SER A 118 -4.44 -10.24 4.20
N ASN A 119 -3.74 -11.23 4.74
CA ASN A 119 -3.24 -12.36 3.96
C ASN A 119 -4.31 -13.43 3.72
N ILE A 120 -5.37 -13.49 4.55
CA ILE A 120 -6.54 -14.34 4.34
C ILE A 120 -7.78 -13.58 4.80
N TYR A 121 -8.77 -13.45 3.93
CA TYR A 121 -10.03 -12.77 4.27
C TYR A 121 -11.22 -13.37 3.52
N LYS A 122 -12.40 -13.21 4.10
CA LYS A 122 -13.66 -13.59 3.47
C LYS A 122 -14.21 -12.41 2.68
N ARG A 123 -14.68 -12.72 1.48
CA ARG A 123 -15.41 -11.79 0.65
C ARG A 123 -16.83 -12.30 0.43
N GLN A 124 -17.81 -11.48 0.80
CA GLN A 124 -19.19 -11.73 0.49
C GLN A 124 -19.57 -11.04 -0.82
N THR A 125 -20.20 -11.77 -1.72
CA THR A 125 -20.75 -11.29 -2.99
C THR A 125 -22.19 -11.74 -3.12
N LEU A 126 -22.90 -11.28 -4.15
CA LEU A 126 -24.25 -11.77 -4.46
C LEU A 126 -24.26 -13.27 -4.77
N SER A 127 -23.15 -13.83 -5.26
CA SER A 127 -23.00 -15.25 -5.61
C SER A 127 -22.55 -16.13 -4.43
N GLY A 128 -22.28 -15.56 -3.27
CA GLY A 128 -21.86 -16.32 -2.08
C GLY A 128 -20.64 -15.72 -1.36
N GLU A 129 -20.13 -16.49 -0.40
CA GLU A 129 -18.97 -16.14 0.41
C GLU A 129 -17.74 -16.89 -0.10
N PHE A 130 -16.66 -16.15 -0.36
CA PHE A 130 -15.40 -16.68 -0.87
C PHE A 130 -14.26 -16.40 0.11
N LEU A 131 -13.43 -17.41 0.38
CA LEU A 131 -12.18 -17.26 1.12
C LEU A 131 -11.08 -16.88 0.13
N LEU A 132 -10.54 -15.68 0.28
CA LEU A 132 -9.43 -15.18 -0.53
C LEU A 132 -8.13 -15.27 0.27
N VAL A 133 -7.07 -15.72 -0.38
CA VAL A 133 -5.76 -15.90 0.22
C VAL A 133 -4.69 -15.14 -0.55
N ASN A 134 -3.68 -14.65 0.14
CA ASN A 134 -2.48 -14.12 -0.49
C ASN A 134 -1.73 -15.29 -1.15
N ARG A 135 -1.88 -15.38 -2.47
CA ARG A 135 -1.30 -16.48 -3.27
C ARG A 135 0.22 -16.58 -3.17
N TYR A 136 0.90 -15.48 -2.93
CA TYR A 136 2.36 -15.45 -2.79
C TYR A 136 2.79 -16.10 -1.48
N LEU A 137 2.14 -15.72 -0.37
CA LEU A 137 2.37 -16.33 0.93
C LEU A 137 2.11 -17.84 0.91
N VAL A 138 0.95 -18.25 0.38
CA VAL A 138 0.60 -19.68 0.28
C VAL A 138 1.64 -20.44 -0.54
N LYS A 139 2.07 -19.89 -1.68
CA LYS A 139 3.11 -20.50 -2.52
C LYS A 139 4.44 -20.67 -1.78
N GLU A 140 4.88 -19.67 -1.03
CA GLU A 140 6.11 -19.76 -0.23
C GLU A 140 5.98 -20.78 0.91
N LEU A 141 4.84 -20.81 1.62
CA LEU A 141 4.57 -21.81 2.64
C LEU A 141 4.52 -23.23 2.09
N MET A 142 3.94 -23.42 0.90
CA MET A 142 3.92 -24.73 0.21
C MET A 142 5.34 -25.16 -0.18
N LYS A 143 6.17 -24.29 -0.72
CA LYS A 143 7.57 -24.59 -1.05
C LYS A 143 8.38 -25.04 0.15
N ARG A 144 8.05 -24.51 1.34
CA ARG A 144 8.71 -24.83 2.62
C ARG A 144 8.05 -25.99 3.37
N ASN A 145 7.01 -26.62 2.80
CA ASN A 145 6.19 -27.65 3.43
C ASN A 145 5.56 -27.22 4.76
N LEU A 146 5.24 -25.93 4.89
CA LEU A 146 4.63 -25.32 6.09
C LEU A 146 3.12 -25.11 5.94
N TRP A 147 2.57 -25.16 4.72
CA TRP A 147 1.14 -24.93 4.50
C TRP A 147 0.30 -26.10 5.02
N SER A 148 -0.54 -25.82 5.99
CA SER A 148 -1.48 -26.81 6.56
C SER A 148 -2.84 -26.17 6.84
N LYS A 149 -3.83 -27.01 7.16
CA LYS A 149 -5.15 -26.54 7.59
C LYS A 149 -5.06 -25.77 8.90
N GLU A 150 -4.26 -26.27 9.83
CA GLU A 150 -4.05 -25.67 11.15
C GLU A 150 -3.43 -24.27 11.02
N LEU A 151 -2.40 -24.13 10.20
CA LEU A 151 -1.76 -22.84 9.94
C LEU A 151 -2.74 -21.85 9.27
N ARG A 152 -3.51 -22.32 8.27
CA ARG A 152 -4.56 -21.50 7.63
C ARG A 152 -5.56 -20.98 8.68
N ASP A 153 -6.02 -21.85 9.57
CA ASP A 153 -7.00 -21.51 10.58
C ASP A 153 -6.40 -20.54 11.62
N GLN A 154 -5.11 -20.66 11.96
CA GLN A 154 -4.39 -19.68 12.80
C GLN A 154 -4.33 -18.31 12.12
N ILE A 155 -3.97 -18.22 10.83
CA ILE A 155 -3.93 -16.95 10.10
C ILE A 155 -5.33 -16.29 10.07
N ILE A 156 -6.41 -17.09 9.93
CA ILE A 156 -7.79 -16.57 9.98
C ILE A 156 -8.12 -16.02 11.38
N LEU A 157 -7.72 -16.70 12.45
CA LEU A 157 -7.90 -16.24 13.83
C LEU A 157 -7.17 -14.91 14.08
N GLU A 158 -5.98 -14.75 13.54
CA GLU A 158 -5.17 -13.54 13.61
C GLU A 158 -5.60 -12.44 12.58
N ASN A 159 -6.82 -12.50 12.04
CA ASN A 159 -7.36 -11.52 11.08
C ASN A 159 -6.50 -11.38 9.80
N GLY A 160 -5.83 -12.47 9.40
CA GLY A 160 -4.94 -12.51 8.25
C GLY A 160 -3.52 -12.01 8.52
N SER A 161 -3.18 -11.72 9.78
CA SER A 161 -1.81 -11.48 10.22
C SER A 161 -1.04 -12.78 10.36
N VAL A 162 0.28 -12.71 10.19
CA VAL A 162 1.21 -13.82 10.47
C VAL A 162 2.17 -13.50 11.62
N GLN A 163 2.04 -12.31 12.23
CA GLN A 163 3.01 -11.79 13.19
C GLN A 163 3.05 -12.58 14.50
N ASN A 164 1.87 -12.94 15.03
CA ASN A 164 1.74 -13.61 16.34
C ASN A 164 1.74 -15.13 16.26
N ILE A 165 2.00 -15.71 15.08
CA ILE A 165 2.02 -17.17 14.93
C ILE A 165 3.37 -17.70 15.40
N GLU A 166 3.34 -18.56 16.42
CA GLU A 166 4.52 -19.20 16.99
C GLU A 166 5.20 -20.12 15.96
N GLY A 167 6.53 -20.07 15.89
CA GLY A 167 7.31 -20.86 14.94
C GLY A 167 7.18 -20.44 13.47
N PHE A 168 6.49 -19.34 13.17
CA PHE A 168 6.39 -18.85 11.80
C PHE A 168 7.73 -18.20 11.36
N PRO A 169 8.22 -18.44 10.12
CA PRO A 169 9.51 -17.92 9.66
C PRO A 169 9.57 -16.39 9.68
N GLU A 170 10.60 -15.82 10.30
CA GLU A 170 10.73 -14.37 10.48
C GLU A 170 10.84 -13.60 9.16
N ASP A 171 11.52 -14.15 8.15
CA ASP A 171 11.61 -13.55 6.81
C ASP A 171 10.23 -13.44 6.13
N LEU A 172 9.35 -14.40 6.38
CA LEU A 172 7.96 -14.32 5.91
C LEU A 172 7.12 -13.36 6.76
N LYS A 173 7.35 -13.28 8.08
CA LYS A 173 6.70 -12.27 8.90
C LYS A 173 7.01 -10.86 8.38
N GLU A 174 8.27 -10.56 8.13
CA GLU A 174 8.69 -9.27 7.59
C GLU A 174 8.07 -8.95 6.23
N THR A 175 8.08 -9.92 5.30
CA THR A 175 7.59 -9.74 3.94
C THR A 175 6.06 -9.61 3.87
N TYR A 176 5.34 -10.35 4.70
CA TYR A 176 3.87 -10.46 4.64
C TYR A 176 3.16 -9.68 5.76
N LYS A 177 3.78 -8.60 6.25
CA LYS A 177 3.12 -7.62 7.10
C LYS A 177 1.85 -7.11 6.43
N THR A 178 0.79 -6.99 7.21
CA THR A 178 -0.43 -6.32 6.76
C THR A 178 -0.32 -4.81 6.96
N VAL A 179 -1.26 -4.08 6.42
CA VAL A 179 -1.34 -2.62 6.57
C VAL A 179 -1.45 -2.19 8.05
N TRP A 180 -1.99 -3.05 8.91
CA TRP A 180 -2.15 -2.79 10.34
C TRP A 180 -0.84 -2.86 11.13
N GLU A 181 0.16 -3.54 10.57
CA GLU A 181 1.50 -3.77 11.14
C GLU A 181 2.54 -2.84 10.51
N THR A 182 2.21 -2.29 9.34
CA THR A 182 3.06 -1.34 8.64
C THR A 182 2.86 0.08 9.18
N SER A 183 3.94 0.78 9.49
CA SER A 183 3.88 2.17 9.93
C SER A 183 3.23 3.06 8.86
N GLN A 184 2.22 3.85 9.23
CA GLN A 184 1.61 4.81 8.31
C GLN A 184 2.57 5.92 7.88
N LYS A 185 3.58 6.19 8.69
CA LYS A 185 4.70 7.05 8.31
C LYS A 185 5.42 6.49 7.07
N THR A 186 5.69 5.19 7.03
CA THR A 186 6.29 4.53 5.86
C THR A 186 5.41 4.66 4.62
N VAL A 187 4.09 4.49 4.75
CA VAL A 187 3.16 4.66 3.63
C VAL A 187 3.22 6.08 3.07
N ILE A 188 3.29 7.10 3.93
CA ILE A 188 3.43 8.51 3.53
C ILE A 188 4.81 8.76 2.90
N ASP A 189 5.89 8.22 3.47
CA ASP A 189 7.24 8.37 2.92
C ASP A 189 7.33 7.75 1.51
N MET A 190 6.78 6.55 1.32
CA MET A 190 6.69 5.89 0.00
C MET A 190 5.89 6.72 -1.01
N ALA A 191 4.81 7.39 -0.56
CA ALA A 191 4.03 8.28 -1.40
C ALA A 191 4.81 9.55 -1.77
N ALA A 192 5.56 10.13 -0.84
CA ALA A 192 6.42 11.28 -1.07
C ALA A 192 7.58 10.95 -2.03
N ASP A 193 8.16 9.76 -1.90
CA ASP A 193 9.24 9.29 -2.76
C ASP A 193 8.86 9.18 -4.24
N ARG A 194 7.61 8.81 -4.56
CA ARG A 194 7.12 8.70 -5.93
C ARG A 194 6.40 9.94 -6.45
N ALA A 195 5.96 10.85 -5.55
CA ALA A 195 5.19 12.04 -5.91
C ALA A 195 5.85 12.94 -6.98
N PRO A 196 7.19 13.12 -7.02
CA PRO A 196 7.86 13.88 -8.06
C PRO A 196 7.68 13.34 -9.47
N PHE A 197 7.25 12.09 -9.62
CA PHE A 197 7.01 11.42 -10.90
C PHE A 197 5.53 11.21 -11.21
N ILE A 198 4.64 11.93 -10.49
CA ILE A 198 3.18 11.84 -10.68
C ILE A 198 2.62 13.24 -10.88
N ASP A 199 2.00 13.50 -12.03
CA ASP A 199 1.44 14.82 -12.35
C ASP A 199 0.29 15.20 -11.41
N GLN A 200 -0.60 14.26 -11.13
CA GLN A 200 -1.78 14.48 -10.30
C GLN A 200 -1.59 14.00 -8.85
N THR A 201 -2.66 13.92 -8.11
CA THR A 201 -2.68 13.41 -6.74
C THR A 201 -2.66 11.89 -6.69
N GLN A 202 -2.44 11.34 -5.50
CA GLN A 202 -2.42 9.91 -5.24
C GLN A 202 -3.61 9.52 -4.36
N SER A 203 -4.37 8.50 -4.75
CA SER A 203 -5.46 7.94 -3.95
C SER A 203 -4.89 7.06 -2.82
N MET A 204 -4.24 7.70 -1.85
CA MET A 204 -3.57 7.05 -0.73
C MET A 204 -4.54 6.86 0.43
N ASN A 205 -4.81 5.61 0.82
CA ASN A 205 -5.51 5.29 2.06
C ASN A 205 -4.53 5.23 3.22
N LEU A 206 -4.95 5.74 4.38
CA LEU A 206 -4.23 5.60 5.64
C LEU A 206 -5.07 4.78 6.63
N TRP A 207 -4.41 4.03 7.50
CA TRP A 207 -5.03 3.02 8.33
C TRP A 207 -4.68 3.22 9.79
N LEU A 208 -5.69 3.42 10.62
CA LEU A 208 -5.55 3.52 12.07
C LEU A 208 -6.55 2.58 12.73
N ALA A 209 -6.07 1.59 13.48
CA ALA A 209 -6.95 0.70 14.23
C ALA A 209 -7.88 1.50 15.16
N THR A 210 -7.31 2.47 15.87
CA THR A 210 -8.04 3.40 16.75
C THR A 210 -7.67 4.84 16.39
N PRO A 211 -8.47 5.51 15.53
CA PRO A 211 -8.21 6.88 15.13
C PRO A 211 -8.50 7.85 16.29
N THR A 212 -7.62 8.82 16.46
CA THR A 212 -7.81 9.97 17.34
C THR A 212 -7.52 11.24 16.58
N PHE A 213 -8.09 12.37 16.99
CA PHE A 213 -7.83 13.66 16.35
C PHE A 213 -6.32 13.96 16.25
N GLY A 214 -5.56 13.75 17.33
CA GLY A 214 -4.12 13.99 17.35
C GLY A 214 -3.35 13.13 16.35
N LYS A 215 -3.67 11.83 16.23
CA LYS A 215 -3.04 10.92 15.25
C LYS A 215 -3.35 11.33 13.80
N VAL A 216 -4.61 11.62 13.51
CA VAL A 216 -5.05 12.04 12.18
C VAL A 216 -4.41 13.36 11.78
N ASN A 217 -4.43 14.36 12.69
CA ASN A 217 -3.77 15.64 12.46
C ASN A 217 -2.26 15.48 12.21
N SER A 218 -1.57 14.66 13.02
CA SER A 218 -0.13 14.40 12.85
C SER A 218 0.19 13.79 11.49
N MET A 219 -0.63 12.85 11.00
CA MET A 219 -0.46 12.25 9.66
C MET A 219 -0.65 13.27 8.55
N HIS A 220 -1.68 14.12 8.62
CA HIS A 220 -1.92 15.18 7.65
C HIS A 220 -0.76 16.20 7.63
N MET A 221 -0.32 16.64 8.80
CA MET A 221 0.80 17.58 8.91
C MET A 221 2.11 16.96 8.41
N TYR A 222 2.31 15.66 8.65
CA TYR A 222 3.48 14.96 8.13
C TYR A 222 3.43 14.85 6.61
N ALA A 223 2.31 14.44 6.03
CA ALA A 223 2.12 14.37 4.59
C ALA A 223 2.31 15.74 3.90
N TRP A 224 1.79 16.82 4.51
CA TRP A 224 2.01 18.18 4.04
C TRP A 224 3.48 18.59 4.08
N LYS A 225 4.18 18.34 5.20
CA LYS A 225 5.62 18.62 5.33
C LYS A 225 6.47 17.84 4.33
N LYS A 226 6.02 16.67 3.90
CA LYS A 226 6.64 15.86 2.85
C LYS A 226 6.33 16.36 1.43
N GLY A 227 5.53 17.41 1.29
CA GLY A 227 5.20 18.02 0.01
C GLY A 227 4.09 17.33 -0.76
N LEU A 228 3.34 16.40 -0.17
CA LEU A 228 2.25 15.71 -0.87
C LEU A 228 1.13 16.69 -1.23
N LYS A 229 0.62 16.62 -2.47
CA LYS A 229 -0.48 17.44 -2.99
C LYS A 229 -1.78 17.19 -2.22
N THR A 230 -2.01 15.94 -1.76
CA THR A 230 -3.12 15.56 -0.87
C THR A 230 -2.58 14.62 0.20
N GLY A 231 -3.08 14.78 1.45
CA GLY A 231 -2.56 14.01 2.56
C GLY A 231 -3.16 12.61 2.68
N MET A 232 -4.40 12.40 2.20
CA MET A 232 -5.11 11.13 2.35
C MET A 232 -6.34 11.09 1.44
N TYR A 233 -6.70 9.90 0.94
CA TYR A 233 -7.96 9.63 0.25
C TYR A 233 -9.02 9.13 1.25
N TYR A 234 -8.81 7.95 1.86
CA TYR A 234 -9.64 7.45 2.95
C TYR A 234 -8.81 7.19 4.20
N LEU A 235 -9.39 7.51 5.35
CA LEU A 235 -8.99 6.96 6.63
C LEU A 235 -9.76 5.67 6.86
N ARG A 236 -9.05 4.56 7.03
CA ARG A 236 -9.62 3.26 7.35
C ARG A 236 -9.37 2.93 8.82
N SER A 237 -10.38 2.43 9.51
CA SER A 237 -10.28 1.96 10.89
C SER A 237 -10.72 0.51 11.01
N ARG A 238 -10.35 -0.16 12.08
CA ARG A 238 -10.91 -1.47 12.41
C ARG A 238 -12.35 -1.30 12.87
N SER A 239 -13.20 -2.29 12.55
CA SER A 239 -14.55 -2.37 13.12
C SER A 239 -14.46 -2.52 14.64
N ALA A 240 -15.38 -1.89 15.36
CA ALA A 240 -15.49 -2.03 16.81
C ALA A 240 -15.87 -3.46 17.24
N VAL A 241 -16.50 -4.21 16.32
CA VAL A 241 -16.90 -5.61 16.54
C VAL A 241 -16.20 -6.47 15.49
N ASP A 242 -15.41 -7.45 15.94
CA ASP A 242 -14.83 -8.45 15.05
C ASP A 242 -15.93 -9.30 14.42
N ALA A 243 -15.84 -9.52 13.11
CA ALA A 243 -16.77 -10.43 12.42
C ALA A 243 -16.63 -11.85 13.01
N VAL A 244 -17.75 -12.51 13.27
CA VAL A 244 -17.77 -13.87 13.82
C VAL A 244 -17.01 -14.81 12.89
N LYS A 245 -15.92 -15.40 13.39
CA LYS A 245 -15.05 -16.31 12.64
C LYS A 245 -15.63 -17.73 12.64
N VAL A 246 -16.66 -17.96 11.86
CA VAL A 246 -17.48 -19.21 11.87
C VAL A 246 -16.73 -20.45 11.34
N THR A 247 -15.53 -20.29 10.79
CA THR A 247 -14.83 -21.38 10.06
C THR A 247 -13.77 -22.12 10.89
N VAL A 248 -13.53 -21.72 12.13
CA VAL A 248 -12.54 -22.36 13.01
C VAL A 248 -13.24 -23.37 13.91
N SER A 249 -12.72 -24.60 14.01
CA SER A 249 -13.30 -25.68 14.79
C SER A 249 -13.61 -25.22 16.22
N SER A 250 -14.81 -25.58 16.69
CA SER A 250 -15.38 -25.16 17.99
C SER A 250 -14.53 -25.54 19.22
N GLU A 251 -13.61 -26.48 19.07
CA GLU A 251 -12.72 -26.96 20.16
C GLU A 251 -11.66 -25.93 20.60
N LYS A 252 -11.15 -25.06 19.69
CA LYS A 252 -10.21 -24.01 20.09
C LYS A 252 -10.89 -22.83 20.76
N LYS A 253 -12.13 -22.49 20.37
CA LYS A 253 -12.90 -21.42 21.01
C LYS A 253 -13.23 -21.70 22.47
N ALA A 254 -13.48 -22.96 22.84
CA ALA A 254 -13.78 -23.34 24.21
C ALA A 254 -12.56 -23.15 25.12
N LYS A 255 -11.33 -23.45 24.64
CA LYS A 255 -10.10 -23.27 25.45
C LYS A 255 -9.73 -21.80 25.67
N GLU A 256 -9.91 -20.93 24.65
CA GLU A 256 -9.59 -19.50 24.78
C GLU A 256 -10.61 -18.74 25.63
N SER A 257 -11.90 -19.11 25.59
CA SER A 257 -12.90 -18.52 26.47
C SER A 257 -12.67 -18.92 27.94
N TYR A 258 -12.29 -20.17 28.20
CA TYR A 258 -11.94 -20.63 29.56
C TYR A 258 -10.70 -19.93 30.15
N VAL A 259 -9.69 -19.64 29.32
CA VAL A 259 -8.48 -18.93 29.75
C VAL A 259 -8.79 -17.43 30.03
N LYS A 260 -9.65 -16.81 29.24
CA LYS A 260 -10.07 -15.40 29.45
C LYS A 260 -10.99 -15.25 30.67
N GLU A 261 -11.91 -16.18 30.90
CA GLU A 261 -12.75 -16.18 32.11
C GLU A 261 -11.94 -16.47 33.37
N ALA A 262 -10.92 -17.34 33.30
CA ALA A 262 -10.05 -17.61 34.43
C ALA A 262 -9.16 -16.41 34.81
N GLN A 263 -8.76 -15.58 33.84
CA GLN A 263 -7.97 -14.37 34.08
C GLN A 263 -8.83 -13.17 34.53
N SER A 264 -10.15 -13.17 34.30
CA SER A 264 -11.07 -12.10 34.75
C SER A 264 -11.63 -12.33 36.17
N ASN A 265 -11.38 -13.49 36.75
CA ASN A 265 -11.87 -13.88 38.09
C ASN A 265 -10.78 -13.85 39.19
N GLU A 266 -9.62 -13.25 38.95
CA GLU A 266 -8.74 -12.89 40.07
C GLU A 266 -9.37 -11.70 40.85
N PRO A 267 -9.55 -11.81 42.18
CA PRO A 267 -10.15 -10.74 42.96
C PRO A 267 -9.20 -9.53 42.96
N GLU A 268 -9.70 -8.39 42.49
CA GLU A 268 -9.02 -7.11 42.70
C GLU A 268 -8.82 -6.90 44.22
N ASP A 269 -7.58 -7.00 44.67
CA ASP A 269 -7.21 -6.61 46.01
C ASP A 269 -7.52 -5.12 46.19
N CYS A 270 -8.49 -4.88 47.05
CA CYS A 270 -8.98 -3.56 47.42
C CYS A 270 -7.87 -2.81 48.19
N LEU A 271 -7.10 -1.97 47.51
CA LEU A 271 -6.08 -1.08 48.10
C LEU A 271 -6.64 0.23 48.65
N THR A 272 -7.85 0.22 49.22
CA THR A 272 -8.41 1.41 49.90
C THR A 272 -9.01 1.06 51.21
N CYS A 273 -8.24 0.47 52.14
CA CYS A 273 -8.54 0.48 53.56
C CYS A 273 -7.24 0.45 54.38
N SER A 274 -6.62 1.62 54.59
CA SER A 274 -5.86 1.91 55.81
C SER A 274 -5.55 3.41 55.88
N ALA A 275 -6.20 3.99 56.96
CA ALA A 275 -5.96 5.21 57.69
C ALA A 275 -6.28 6.54 57.02
#